data_247b71b27ccd2868a503fd126c642e78
#
_entry.id   247b71b27ccd2868a503fd126c642e78
#
_cell.length_a   1.000
_cell.length_b   1.000
_cell.length_c   1.000
_cell.angle_alpha   90.00
_cell.angle_beta   90.00
_cell.angle_gamma   90.00
#
_symmetry.space_group_name_H-M   'P 1'
#
loop_
_entity.id
_entity.type
_entity.pdbx_description
1 polymer ?
#
loop_
_entity_poly.entity_id
_entity_poly.type
_entity_poly.pdbx_seq_one_letter_code
_entity_poly.pdbx_strand_id
1 'polypeptide(L)'
;MADPDEGVAADGTIRTGARRDRVPAAFEPVLAEAVASADEARASLYVYGSVATGTIHPGSSDVDLLSIDLLQAAVLGQRLSARYADLCRGVEVAAATAADFAGDTHEAYGGRVFLRHYCVHLTGPDPSAALPAFPADARAARAFNGDLGQHLRRWRQELEDGTVAADLLGVRAARKTLLAVAGLVSVHDHTWTTDRARAVQRWSDLEPDLAVPLAQLRSWANAERHPDRDEVGRALADDGIVAVIVERFDRLIGLWADVRQHVARGMAS
;
A
#
# COMPACT_ATOMS: atom_id res chain seq x y z
N MET A 1 -6.63 10.17 5.61
CA MET A 1 -8.10 10.07 5.81
C MET A 1 -8.59 8.93 4.92
N ALA A 2 -9.61 8.18 5.36
CA ALA A 2 -10.20 7.11 4.57
C ALA A 2 -10.90 7.66 3.32
N ASP A 3 -10.90 6.88 2.25
CA ASP A 3 -11.72 7.16 1.07
C ASP A 3 -13.19 6.86 1.39
N PRO A 4 -14.09 7.85 1.40
CA PRO A 4 -15.49 7.64 1.77
C PRO A 4 -16.28 6.78 0.76
N ASP A 5 -15.77 6.65 -0.47
CA ASP A 5 -16.41 5.87 -1.53
C ASP A 5 -15.82 4.46 -1.70
N GLU A 6 -14.81 4.13 -0.88
CA GLU A 6 -14.22 2.79 -0.94
C GLU A 6 -15.21 1.72 -0.49
N GLY A 7 -15.28 0.64 -1.24
CA GLY A 7 -16.21 -0.46 -0.95
C GLY A 7 -16.32 -1.45 -2.10
N VAL A 8 -17.46 -2.11 -2.18
CA VAL A 8 -17.81 -3.07 -3.24
C VAL A 8 -18.93 -2.51 -4.10
N ALA A 9 -18.77 -2.54 -5.41
CA ALA A 9 -19.80 -2.18 -6.37
C ALA A 9 -20.88 -3.28 -6.47
N ALA A 10 -22.01 -2.97 -7.09
CA ALA A 10 -23.13 -3.91 -7.21
C ALA A 10 -22.77 -5.19 -8.00
N ASP A 11 -21.78 -5.14 -8.86
CA ASP A 11 -21.24 -6.27 -9.63
C ASP A 11 -20.15 -7.07 -8.89
N GLY A 12 -19.86 -6.73 -7.62
CA GLY A 12 -18.86 -7.38 -6.80
C GLY A 12 -17.42 -6.87 -7.00
N THR A 13 -17.22 -5.84 -7.82
CA THR A 13 -15.89 -5.29 -8.07
C THR A 13 -15.48 -4.26 -7.03
N ILE A 14 -14.17 -4.00 -6.90
CA ILE A 14 -13.63 -2.95 -6.04
C ILE A 14 -14.12 -1.60 -6.52
N ARG A 15 -14.62 -0.77 -5.60
CA ARG A 15 -14.97 0.62 -5.83
C ARG A 15 -14.09 1.52 -4.96
N THR A 16 -13.60 2.61 -5.55
CA THR A 16 -12.83 3.66 -4.85
C THR A 16 -13.31 5.03 -5.27
N GLY A 17 -12.90 6.05 -4.52
CA GLY A 17 -13.14 7.45 -4.84
C GLY A 17 -12.07 8.09 -5.72
N ALA A 18 -11.08 7.33 -6.17
CA ALA A 18 -10.00 7.87 -7.01
C ALA A 18 -10.54 8.30 -8.39
N ARG A 19 -10.64 9.62 -8.61
CA ARG A 19 -11.16 10.20 -9.85
C ARG A 19 -10.52 11.55 -10.12
N ARG A 20 -10.37 11.89 -11.41
CA ARG A 20 -9.73 13.14 -11.86
C ARG A 20 -10.50 14.39 -11.39
N ASP A 21 -11.83 14.33 -11.37
CA ASP A 21 -12.71 15.41 -10.94
C ASP A 21 -12.68 15.68 -9.42
N ARG A 22 -12.06 14.79 -8.65
CA ARG A 22 -11.85 14.96 -7.21
C ARG A 22 -10.52 15.60 -6.84
N VAL A 23 -9.58 15.67 -7.77
CA VAL A 23 -8.29 16.31 -7.52
C VAL A 23 -8.51 17.78 -7.19
N PRO A 24 -8.12 18.28 -6.01
CA PRO A 24 -8.35 19.66 -5.65
C PRO A 24 -7.50 20.62 -6.52
N ALA A 25 -8.10 21.72 -6.98
CA ALA A 25 -7.45 22.70 -7.87
C ALA A 25 -6.12 23.24 -7.32
N ALA A 26 -5.95 23.29 -6.00
CA ALA A 26 -4.69 23.72 -5.36
C ALA A 26 -3.49 22.84 -5.74
N PHE A 27 -3.71 21.58 -6.09
CA PHE A 27 -2.66 20.61 -6.43
C PHE A 27 -2.38 20.54 -7.96
N GLU A 28 -3.17 21.22 -8.79
CA GLU A 28 -2.94 21.23 -10.24
C GLU A 28 -1.54 21.74 -10.63
N PRO A 29 -0.93 22.76 -9.98
CA PRO A 29 0.40 23.20 -10.34
C PRO A 29 1.49 22.13 -10.16
N VAL A 30 1.45 21.37 -9.06
CA VAL A 30 2.41 20.28 -8.83
C VAL A 30 2.19 19.13 -9.79
N LEU A 31 0.93 18.79 -10.11
CA LEU A 31 0.61 17.75 -11.09
C LEU A 31 1.03 18.17 -12.51
N ALA A 32 0.80 19.42 -12.89
CA ALA A 32 1.20 19.92 -14.21
C ALA A 32 2.72 19.88 -14.43
N GLU A 33 3.52 20.20 -13.39
CA GLU A 33 4.98 20.10 -13.49
C GLU A 33 5.44 18.64 -13.55
N ALA A 34 4.79 17.74 -12.79
CA ALA A 34 5.06 16.32 -12.87
C ALA A 34 4.72 15.74 -14.26
N VAL A 35 3.58 16.12 -14.82
CA VAL A 35 3.15 15.77 -16.18
C VAL A 35 4.16 16.23 -17.23
N ALA A 36 4.61 17.48 -17.18
CA ALA A 36 5.60 17.99 -18.13
C ALA A 36 6.90 17.15 -18.10
N SER A 37 7.34 16.74 -16.92
CA SER A 37 8.55 15.90 -16.78
C SER A 37 8.34 14.48 -17.31
N ALA A 38 7.16 13.90 -17.12
CA ALA A 38 6.82 12.58 -17.64
C ALA A 38 6.66 12.59 -19.17
N ASP A 39 6.05 13.65 -19.73
CA ASP A 39 5.89 13.82 -21.18
C ASP A 39 7.24 13.94 -21.88
N GLU A 40 8.18 14.71 -21.32
CA GLU A 40 9.54 14.84 -21.84
C GLU A 40 10.26 13.49 -21.87
N ALA A 41 10.04 12.67 -20.85
CA ALA A 41 10.58 11.31 -20.75
C ALA A 41 9.78 10.25 -21.53
N ARG A 42 8.61 10.59 -22.06
CA ARG A 42 7.64 9.66 -22.68
C ARG A 42 7.20 8.56 -21.73
N ALA A 43 7.14 8.84 -20.45
CA ALA A 43 6.71 7.95 -19.38
C ALA A 43 5.21 8.11 -19.09
N SER A 44 4.60 7.10 -18.49
CA SER A 44 3.25 7.23 -17.96
C SER A 44 3.30 7.79 -16.53
N LEU A 45 2.31 8.61 -16.20
CA LEU A 45 2.17 9.19 -14.86
C LEU A 45 0.73 9.06 -14.37
N TYR A 46 0.62 8.70 -13.08
CA TYR A 46 -0.64 8.58 -12.36
C TYR A 46 -0.55 9.32 -11.03
N VAL A 47 -1.67 9.83 -10.53
CA VAL A 47 -1.82 10.27 -9.14
C VAL A 47 -2.70 9.27 -8.39
N TYR A 48 -2.37 8.99 -7.12
CA TYR A 48 -3.15 8.11 -6.27
C TYR A 48 -3.27 8.66 -4.84
N GLY A 49 -3.85 7.90 -3.92
CA GLY A 49 -3.97 8.29 -2.52
C GLY A 49 -4.92 9.45 -2.29
N SER A 50 -4.60 10.30 -1.32
CA SER A 50 -5.51 11.35 -0.85
C SER A 50 -5.78 12.45 -1.86
N VAL A 51 -4.85 12.73 -2.78
CA VAL A 51 -5.06 13.68 -3.88
C VAL A 51 -6.09 13.14 -4.86
N ALA A 52 -5.96 11.87 -5.26
CA ALA A 52 -6.87 11.23 -6.21
C ALA A 52 -8.30 11.08 -5.67
N THR A 53 -8.45 10.90 -4.34
CA THR A 53 -9.74 10.78 -3.67
C THR A 53 -10.32 12.10 -3.17
N GLY A 54 -9.58 13.20 -3.28
CA GLY A 54 -10.00 14.52 -2.80
C GLY A 54 -10.00 14.65 -1.28
N THR A 55 -9.37 13.71 -0.56
CA THR A 55 -9.30 13.72 0.92
C THR A 55 -8.01 14.32 1.46
N ILE A 56 -7.21 14.92 0.61
CA ILE A 56 -5.92 15.53 0.97
C ILE A 56 -6.11 16.76 1.86
N HIS A 57 -5.19 16.93 2.82
CA HIS A 57 -5.07 18.13 3.65
C HIS A 57 -3.81 18.91 3.26
N PRO A 58 -3.95 20.14 2.74
CA PRO A 58 -2.81 21.01 2.44
C PRO A 58 -1.86 21.15 3.65
N GLY A 59 -0.55 21.12 3.38
CA GLY A 59 0.50 21.25 4.38
C GLY A 59 0.78 20.02 5.25
N SER A 60 -0.11 19.02 5.28
CA SER A 60 0.06 17.84 6.14
C SER A 60 0.07 16.51 5.42
N SER A 61 -0.47 16.45 4.20
CA SER A 61 -0.48 15.22 3.38
C SER A 61 0.62 15.25 2.32
N ASP A 62 1.01 14.06 1.88
CA ASP A 62 1.89 13.89 0.73
C ASP A 62 1.07 13.88 -0.58
N VAL A 63 1.74 14.21 -1.68
CA VAL A 63 1.27 13.97 -3.04
C VAL A 63 1.89 12.67 -3.53
N ASP A 64 1.06 11.67 -3.76
CA ASP A 64 1.49 10.33 -4.16
C ASP A 64 1.33 10.16 -5.68
N LEU A 65 2.44 9.96 -6.38
CA LEU A 65 2.50 9.72 -7.82
C LEU A 65 3.09 8.34 -8.12
N LEU A 66 2.57 7.70 -9.16
CA LEU A 66 3.15 6.48 -9.74
C LEU A 66 3.60 6.80 -11.17
N SER A 67 4.85 6.51 -11.46
CA SER A 67 5.38 6.61 -12.82
C SER A 67 5.70 5.22 -13.38
N ILE A 68 5.43 5.02 -14.68
CA ILE A 68 5.83 3.82 -15.40
C ILE A 68 6.87 4.23 -16.43
N ASP A 69 8.03 3.57 -16.37
CA ASP A 69 9.20 3.77 -17.24
C ASP A 69 9.86 5.16 -17.12
N LEU A 70 9.73 5.83 -15.98
CA LEU A 70 10.43 7.09 -15.66
C LEU A 70 11.72 6.80 -14.88
N LEU A 71 12.88 6.90 -15.53
CA LEU A 71 14.18 6.56 -14.92
C LEU A 71 14.56 7.44 -13.72
N GLN A 72 14.09 8.69 -13.66
CA GLN A 72 14.45 9.66 -12.62
C GLN A 72 13.30 9.99 -11.67
N ALA A 73 12.42 9.05 -11.40
CA ALA A 73 11.24 9.25 -10.56
C ALA A 73 11.58 9.84 -9.17
N ALA A 74 12.60 9.29 -8.50
CA ALA A 74 13.03 9.77 -7.19
C ALA A 74 13.57 11.21 -7.22
N VAL A 75 14.32 11.58 -8.28
CA VAL A 75 14.84 12.96 -8.46
C VAL A 75 13.69 13.93 -8.70
N LEU A 76 12.70 13.52 -9.51
CA LEU A 76 11.48 14.30 -9.71
C LEU A 76 10.76 14.54 -8.39
N GLY A 77 10.55 13.49 -7.58
CA GLY A 77 9.90 13.60 -6.27
C GLY A 77 10.61 14.58 -5.34
N GLN A 78 11.94 14.50 -5.23
CA GLN A 78 12.74 15.43 -4.42
C GLN A 78 12.62 16.88 -4.90
N ARG A 79 12.68 17.11 -6.21
CA ARG A 79 12.54 18.45 -6.80
C ARG A 79 11.16 19.06 -6.51
N LEU A 80 10.09 18.27 -6.73
CA LEU A 80 8.73 18.71 -6.47
C LEU A 80 8.48 18.94 -4.98
N SER A 81 8.99 18.06 -4.11
CA SER A 81 8.89 18.22 -2.65
C SER A 81 9.52 19.55 -2.18
N ALA A 82 10.71 19.88 -2.70
CA ALA A 82 11.38 21.13 -2.34
C ALA A 82 10.61 22.36 -2.86
N ARG A 83 10.05 22.27 -4.08
CA ARG A 83 9.34 23.40 -4.70
C ARG A 83 7.97 23.66 -4.10
N TYR A 84 7.27 22.62 -3.64
CA TYR A 84 5.90 22.70 -3.15
C TYR A 84 5.79 22.42 -1.65
N ALA A 85 6.86 22.71 -0.88
CA ALA A 85 6.91 22.50 0.56
C ALA A 85 5.83 23.25 1.36
N ASP A 86 5.35 24.38 0.85
CA ASP A 86 4.24 25.12 1.46
C ASP A 86 2.85 24.50 1.18
N LEU A 87 2.74 23.65 0.13
CA LEU A 87 1.48 23.04 -0.28
C LEU A 87 1.28 21.64 0.31
N CYS A 88 2.33 20.85 0.40
CA CYS A 88 2.29 19.48 0.86
C CYS A 88 3.52 19.12 1.69
N ARG A 89 3.42 18.08 2.51
CA ARG A 89 4.54 17.57 3.31
C ARG A 89 5.67 17.02 2.44
N GLY A 90 5.33 16.47 1.28
CA GLY A 90 6.25 15.94 0.30
C GLY A 90 5.54 15.44 -0.95
N VAL A 91 6.33 15.14 -1.98
CA VAL A 91 5.87 14.50 -3.21
C VAL A 91 6.63 13.19 -3.36
N GLU A 92 5.93 12.08 -3.30
CA GLU A 92 6.50 10.75 -3.54
C GLU A 92 6.19 10.33 -4.98
N VAL A 93 7.22 9.92 -5.73
CA VAL A 93 7.05 9.38 -7.09
C VAL A 93 7.54 7.94 -7.08
N ALA A 94 6.62 7.02 -6.93
CA ALA A 94 6.90 5.59 -7.05
C ALA A 94 7.26 5.26 -8.50
N ALA A 95 8.32 4.47 -8.69
CA ALA A 95 8.76 4.01 -9.99
C ALA A 95 8.31 2.57 -10.24
N ALA A 96 7.75 2.33 -11.41
CA ALA A 96 7.44 1.02 -11.95
C ALA A 96 7.89 0.92 -13.41
N THR A 97 7.95 -0.29 -13.92
CA THR A 97 8.14 -0.58 -15.34
C THR A 97 6.90 -1.26 -15.92
N ALA A 98 6.71 -1.22 -17.23
CA ALA A 98 5.63 -1.96 -17.88
C ALA A 98 5.67 -3.46 -17.56
N ALA A 99 6.87 -4.02 -17.33
CA ALA A 99 7.06 -5.43 -16.97
C ALA A 99 6.49 -5.77 -15.58
N ASP A 100 6.44 -4.82 -14.64
CA ASP A 100 5.90 -5.05 -13.29
C ASP A 100 4.38 -5.34 -13.29
N PHE A 101 3.68 -4.96 -14.36
CA PHE A 101 2.26 -5.22 -14.55
C PHE A 101 1.98 -6.43 -15.47
N ALA A 102 3.02 -7.06 -16.01
CA ALA A 102 2.89 -8.19 -16.93
C ALA A 102 2.88 -9.55 -16.18
N GLY A 103 2.32 -10.57 -16.81
CA GLY A 103 2.33 -11.93 -16.29
C GLY A 103 1.31 -12.20 -15.19
N ASP A 104 1.43 -13.38 -14.54
CA ASP A 104 0.44 -13.93 -13.60
C ASP A 104 0.95 -13.99 -12.15
N THR A 105 2.01 -13.29 -11.82
CA THR A 105 2.49 -13.22 -10.42
C THR A 105 1.49 -12.47 -9.54
N HIS A 106 1.56 -12.68 -8.24
CA HIS A 106 0.72 -11.94 -7.29
C HIS A 106 1.01 -10.45 -7.32
N GLU A 107 2.30 -10.07 -7.47
CA GLU A 107 2.73 -8.68 -7.59
C GLU A 107 2.12 -8.01 -8.82
N ALA A 108 2.26 -8.64 -9.99
CA ALA A 108 1.72 -8.09 -11.24
C ALA A 108 0.19 -7.97 -11.19
N TYR A 109 -0.49 -8.96 -10.60
CA TYR A 109 -1.94 -8.87 -10.39
C TYR A 109 -2.31 -7.73 -9.45
N GLY A 110 -1.62 -7.60 -8.31
CA GLY A 110 -1.83 -6.51 -7.35
C GLY A 110 -1.54 -5.13 -7.97
N GLY A 111 -0.47 -5.03 -8.74
CA GLY A 111 -0.14 -3.83 -9.51
C GLY A 111 -1.27 -3.41 -10.45
N ARG A 112 -1.85 -4.38 -11.20
CA ARG A 112 -3.00 -4.10 -12.08
C ARG A 112 -4.26 -3.69 -11.31
N VAL A 113 -4.56 -4.35 -10.17
CA VAL A 113 -5.68 -3.96 -9.29
C VAL A 113 -5.48 -2.52 -8.80
N PHE A 114 -4.27 -2.20 -8.32
CA PHE A 114 -3.93 -0.87 -7.84
C PHE A 114 -4.04 0.18 -8.95
N LEU A 115 -3.45 -0.08 -10.11
CA LEU A 115 -3.48 0.81 -11.25
C LEU A 115 -4.92 1.10 -11.72
N ARG A 116 -5.77 0.06 -11.75
CA ARG A 116 -7.15 0.17 -12.24
C ARG A 116 -8.09 0.89 -11.28
N HIS A 117 -7.92 0.67 -9.96
CA HIS A 117 -8.91 1.13 -8.97
C HIS A 117 -8.45 2.31 -8.12
N TYR A 118 -7.14 2.49 -7.96
CA TYR A 118 -6.61 3.51 -7.03
C TYR A 118 -5.86 4.64 -7.72
N CYS A 119 -5.48 4.45 -8.99
CA CYS A 119 -4.70 5.43 -9.74
C CYS A 119 -5.56 6.21 -10.73
N VAL A 120 -5.30 7.50 -10.85
CA VAL A 120 -5.87 8.40 -11.85
C VAL A 120 -4.79 8.72 -12.86
N HIS A 121 -5.01 8.33 -14.12
CA HIS A 121 -4.09 8.64 -15.23
C HIS A 121 -3.97 10.13 -15.47
N LEU A 122 -2.75 10.63 -15.63
CA LEU A 122 -2.44 12.03 -15.89
C LEU A 122 -1.88 12.24 -17.29
N THR A 123 -0.90 11.43 -17.71
CA THR A 123 -0.27 11.52 -19.03
C THR A 123 0.46 10.24 -19.43
N GLY A 124 0.87 10.17 -20.70
CA GLY A 124 1.60 9.06 -21.32
C GLY A 124 0.69 7.89 -21.73
N PRO A 125 1.27 6.76 -22.13
CA PRO A 125 0.51 5.53 -22.38
C PRO A 125 -0.30 5.11 -21.15
N ASP A 126 -1.54 4.68 -21.35
CA ASP A 126 -2.41 4.26 -20.24
C ASP A 126 -2.69 2.75 -20.25
N PRO A 127 -1.82 1.91 -19.66
CA PRO A 127 -2.10 0.48 -19.54
C PRO A 127 -3.33 0.17 -18.68
N SER A 128 -3.80 1.09 -17.84
CA SER A 128 -5.01 0.86 -17.03
C SER A 128 -6.30 0.87 -17.83
N ALA A 129 -6.32 1.57 -18.97
CA ALA A 129 -7.51 1.70 -19.80
C ALA A 129 -8.05 0.36 -20.34
N ALA A 130 -7.15 -0.60 -20.57
CA ALA A 130 -7.51 -1.95 -21.05
C ALA A 130 -7.80 -2.95 -19.92
N LEU A 131 -7.58 -2.58 -18.65
CA LEU A 131 -7.81 -3.47 -17.52
C LEU A 131 -9.30 -3.56 -17.17
N PRO A 132 -9.82 -4.77 -16.89
CA PRO A 132 -11.17 -4.92 -16.37
C PRO A 132 -11.26 -4.36 -14.94
N ALA A 133 -12.46 -4.13 -14.45
CA ALA A 133 -12.69 -3.98 -13.02
C ALA A 133 -12.37 -5.31 -12.32
N PHE A 134 -11.70 -5.25 -11.15
CA PHE A 134 -11.27 -6.43 -10.41
C PHE A 134 -12.24 -6.73 -9.25
N PRO A 135 -12.51 -8.02 -8.96
CA PRO A 135 -13.34 -8.42 -7.83
C PRO A 135 -12.73 -7.97 -6.49
N ALA A 136 -13.60 -7.62 -5.55
CA ALA A 136 -13.24 -7.39 -4.14
C ALA A 136 -13.17 -8.72 -3.40
N ASP A 137 -12.13 -9.52 -3.65
CA ASP A 137 -12.01 -10.90 -3.20
C ASP A 137 -10.67 -11.22 -2.51
N ALA A 138 -10.54 -12.48 -2.06
CA ALA A 138 -9.31 -12.96 -1.44
C ALA A 138 -8.09 -12.91 -2.38
N ARG A 139 -8.28 -12.99 -3.71
CA ARG A 139 -7.18 -12.88 -4.68
C ARG A 139 -6.61 -11.47 -4.69
N ALA A 140 -7.48 -10.45 -4.70
CA ALA A 140 -7.05 -9.06 -4.63
C ALA A 140 -6.39 -8.75 -3.28
N ALA A 141 -6.96 -9.20 -2.16
CA ALA A 141 -6.38 -9.02 -0.82
C ALA A 141 -5.00 -9.70 -0.70
N ARG A 142 -4.86 -10.92 -1.24
CA ARG A 142 -3.58 -11.65 -1.31
C ARG A 142 -2.55 -10.91 -2.15
N ALA A 143 -2.94 -10.36 -3.28
CA ALA A 143 -2.05 -9.64 -4.17
C ALA A 143 -1.45 -8.40 -3.50
N PHE A 144 -2.21 -7.71 -2.64
CA PHE A 144 -1.69 -6.56 -1.90
C PHE A 144 -0.84 -6.90 -0.69
N ASN A 145 -1.12 -8.01 0.02
CA ASN A 145 -0.52 -8.27 1.33
C ASN A 145 -0.04 -9.70 1.54
N GLY A 146 -0.06 -10.57 0.53
CA GLY A 146 0.38 -11.94 0.65
C GLY A 146 1.88 -12.12 0.93
N ASP A 147 2.66 -11.06 0.72
CA ASP A 147 4.08 -10.96 1.06
C ASP A 147 4.35 -10.70 2.56
N LEU A 148 3.31 -10.55 3.39
CA LEU A 148 3.45 -10.17 4.81
C LEU A 148 4.38 -11.12 5.58
N GLY A 149 4.34 -12.43 5.32
CA GLY A 149 5.25 -13.40 5.92
C GLY A 149 6.72 -13.18 5.56
N GLN A 150 6.99 -12.75 4.31
CA GLN A 150 8.33 -12.39 3.85
C GLN A 150 8.81 -11.11 4.54
N HIS A 151 7.92 -10.13 4.69
CA HIS A 151 8.19 -8.91 5.43
C HIS A 151 8.53 -9.18 6.89
N LEU A 152 7.77 -10.05 7.59
CA LEU A 152 8.05 -10.39 8.98
C LEU A 152 9.47 -10.97 9.15
N ARG A 153 9.88 -11.89 8.28
CA ARG A 153 11.24 -12.45 8.30
C ARG A 153 12.31 -11.38 8.09
N ARG A 154 12.11 -10.50 7.11
CA ARG A 154 13.03 -9.40 6.82
C ARG A 154 13.12 -8.41 7.97
N TRP A 155 11.99 -8.02 8.57
CA TRP A 155 11.98 -7.08 9.71
C TRP A 155 12.68 -7.64 10.95
N ARG A 156 12.55 -8.93 11.22
CA ARG A 156 13.30 -9.60 12.30
C ARG A 156 14.80 -9.50 12.07
N GLN A 157 15.24 -9.75 10.84
CA GLN A 157 16.65 -9.63 10.47
C GLN A 157 17.15 -8.18 10.55
N GLU A 158 16.40 -7.22 10.01
CA GLU A 158 16.74 -5.78 10.08
C GLU A 158 16.83 -5.28 11.53
N LEU A 159 15.96 -5.79 12.42
CA LEU A 159 16.01 -5.47 13.85
C LEU A 159 17.24 -6.09 14.52
N GLU A 160 17.54 -7.35 14.23
CA GLU A 160 18.72 -8.06 14.77
C GLU A 160 20.01 -7.36 14.35
N ASP A 161 20.17 -7.08 13.06
CA ASP A 161 21.35 -6.47 12.49
C ASP A 161 21.48 -4.97 12.83
N GLY A 162 20.42 -4.33 13.32
CA GLY A 162 20.40 -2.89 13.61
C GLY A 162 20.58 -2.01 12.36
N THR A 163 20.27 -2.52 11.18
CA THR A 163 20.45 -1.82 9.89
C THR A 163 19.41 -0.71 9.68
N VAL A 164 18.30 -0.78 10.39
CA VAL A 164 17.20 0.22 10.36
C VAL A 164 16.93 0.68 11.78
N ALA A 165 16.68 1.97 11.98
CA ALA A 165 16.27 2.50 13.28
C ALA A 165 14.95 1.83 13.71
N ALA A 166 14.87 1.41 14.98
CA ALA A 166 13.76 0.59 15.47
C ALA A 166 12.40 1.27 15.33
N ASP A 167 12.33 2.57 15.55
CA ASP A 167 11.12 3.38 15.39
C ASP A 167 10.63 3.38 13.93
N LEU A 168 11.52 3.57 12.98
CA LEU A 168 11.19 3.51 11.55
C LEU A 168 10.74 2.09 11.13
N LEU A 169 11.41 1.07 11.65
CA LEU A 169 11.05 -0.32 11.42
C LEU A 169 9.66 -0.63 11.97
N GLY A 170 9.39 -0.19 13.20
CA GLY A 170 8.08 -0.34 13.84
C GLY A 170 6.96 0.34 13.06
N VAL A 171 7.17 1.56 12.57
CA VAL A 171 6.20 2.27 11.72
C VAL A 171 5.93 1.50 10.42
N ARG A 172 6.98 1.00 9.74
CA ARG A 172 6.82 0.21 8.50
C ARG A 172 6.06 -1.08 8.75
N ALA A 173 6.45 -1.83 9.79
CA ALA A 173 5.79 -3.07 10.18
C ALA A 173 4.32 -2.83 10.53
N ALA A 174 4.03 -1.80 11.32
CA ALA A 174 2.67 -1.44 11.69
C ALA A 174 1.81 -1.09 10.47
N ARG A 175 2.30 -0.22 9.58
CA ARG A 175 1.55 0.19 8.38
C ARG A 175 1.20 -0.98 7.47
N LYS A 176 2.14 -1.88 7.20
CA LYS A 176 1.92 -3.05 6.35
C LYS A 176 1.00 -4.07 7.03
N THR A 177 1.20 -4.35 8.32
CA THR A 177 0.35 -5.27 9.08
C THR A 177 -1.09 -4.78 9.13
N LEU A 178 -1.33 -3.49 9.35
CA LEU A 178 -2.68 -2.93 9.38
C LEU A 178 -3.37 -2.92 8.01
N LEU A 179 -2.61 -2.84 6.90
CA LEU A 179 -3.17 -3.06 5.57
C LEU A 179 -3.57 -4.53 5.37
N ALA A 180 -2.81 -5.47 5.93
CA ALA A 180 -3.21 -6.89 5.91
C ALA A 180 -4.47 -7.12 6.75
N VAL A 181 -4.60 -6.47 7.92
CA VAL A 181 -5.85 -6.49 8.71
C VAL A 181 -7.03 -5.95 7.90
N ALA A 182 -6.83 -4.88 7.11
CA ALA A 182 -7.87 -4.37 6.22
C ALA A 182 -8.29 -5.40 5.16
N GLY A 183 -7.33 -6.16 4.62
CA GLY A 183 -7.59 -7.30 3.76
C GLY A 183 -8.39 -8.42 4.44
N LEU A 184 -8.05 -8.75 5.70
CA LEU A 184 -8.81 -9.72 6.52
C LEU A 184 -10.26 -9.28 6.70
N VAL A 185 -10.50 -8.03 7.10
CA VAL A 185 -11.86 -7.46 7.24
C VAL A 185 -12.60 -7.49 5.92
N SER A 186 -11.94 -7.10 4.82
CA SER A 186 -12.56 -7.07 3.49
C SER A 186 -13.09 -8.44 3.08
N VAL A 187 -12.29 -9.49 3.27
CA VAL A 187 -12.69 -10.85 2.89
C VAL A 187 -13.72 -11.43 3.87
N HIS A 188 -13.52 -11.23 5.18
CA HIS A 188 -14.41 -11.76 6.21
C HIS A 188 -15.82 -11.16 6.11
N ASP A 189 -15.94 -9.84 5.93
CA ASP A 189 -17.21 -9.11 5.92
C ASP A 189 -17.82 -8.97 4.52
N HIS A 190 -17.19 -9.55 3.48
CA HIS A 190 -17.59 -9.38 2.07
C HIS A 190 -17.71 -7.89 1.67
N THR A 191 -16.75 -7.08 2.12
CA THR A 191 -16.64 -5.66 1.81
C THR A 191 -15.26 -5.37 1.20
N TRP A 192 -14.93 -4.09 1.07
CA TRP A 192 -13.57 -3.71 0.66
C TRP A 192 -13.16 -2.44 1.37
N THR A 193 -11.99 -2.45 1.99
CA THR A 193 -11.44 -1.27 2.65
C THR A 193 -9.92 -1.33 2.74
N THR A 194 -9.27 -0.17 2.61
CA THR A 194 -7.87 0.08 2.97
C THR A 194 -7.73 0.99 4.19
N ASP A 195 -8.86 1.38 4.79
CA ASP A 195 -8.90 2.19 6.02
C ASP A 195 -8.43 1.38 7.23
N ARG A 196 -7.20 1.66 7.65
CA ARG A 196 -6.56 1.00 8.79
C ARG A 196 -7.30 1.22 10.11
N ALA A 197 -7.90 2.39 10.33
CA ALA A 197 -8.60 2.68 11.58
C ALA A 197 -9.90 1.86 11.67
N ARG A 198 -10.69 1.83 10.60
CA ARG A 198 -11.89 0.99 10.49
C ARG A 198 -11.55 -0.49 10.61
N ALA A 199 -10.47 -0.92 9.96
CA ALA A 199 -10.04 -2.31 9.98
C ALA A 199 -9.61 -2.75 11.39
N VAL A 200 -8.84 -1.93 12.11
CA VAL A 200 -8.47 -2.19 13.51
C VAL A 200 -9.70 -2.30 14.38
N GLN A 201 -10.63 -1.35 14.30
CA GLN A 201 -11.85 -1.40 15.09
C GLN A 201 -12.63 -2.70 14.82
N ARG A 202 -12.89 -2.99 13.55
CA ARG A 202 -13.68 -4.17 13.17
C ARG A 202 -13.01 -5.49 13.56
N TRP A 203 -11.69 -5.62 13.36
CA TRP A 203 -10.99 -6.85 13.72
C TRP A 203 -10.87 -7.03 15.24
N SER A 204 -10.77 -5.93 15.99
CA SER A 204 -10.82 -5.95 17.46
C SER A 204 -12.19 -6.40 17.99
N ASP A 205 -13.28 -6.10 17.28
CA ASP A 205 -14.62 -6.60 17.63
C ASP A 205 -14.75 -8.12 17.39
N LEU A 206 -14.04 -8.65 16.38
CA LEU A 206 -14.01 -10.08 16.04
C LEU A 206 -13.06 -10.88 16.93
N GLU A 207 -11.90 -10.33 17.24
CA GLU A 207 -10.87 -10.92 18.11
C GLU A 207 -10.50 -9.92 19.23
N PRO A 208 -11.28 -9.84 20.33
CA PRO A 208 -11.08 -8.83 21.39
C PRO A 208 -9.70 -8.89 22.06
N ASP A 209 -9.08 -10.06 22.12
CA ASP A 209 -7.73 -10.24 22.68
C ASP A 209 -6.65 -9.50 21.86
N LEU A 210 -6.93 -9.17 20.60
CA LEU A 210 -6.03 -8.42 19.73
C LEU A 210 -6.28 -6.91 19.78
N ALA A 211 -7.30 -6.41 20.48
CA ALA A 211 -7.69 -5.00 20.47
C ALA A 211 -6.54 -4.08 20.94
N VAL A 212 -5.88 -4.42 22.05
CA VAL A 212 -4.78 -3.62 22.60
C VAL A 212 -3.54 -3.65 21.70
N PRO A 213 -3.03 -4.82 21.24
CA PRO A 213 -1.92 -4.86 20.29
C PRO A 213 -2.19 -4.15 18.97
N LEU A 214 -3.41 -4.26 18.41
CA LEU A 214 -3.78 -3.58 17.17
C LEU A 214 -3.85 -2.04 17.36
N ALA A 215 -4.39 -1.57 18.49
CA ALA A 215 -4.38 -0.14 18.83
C ALA A 215 -2.95 0.39 18.95
N GLN A 216 -2.02 -0.39 19.53
CA GLN A 216 -0.61 -0.04 19.60
C GLN A 216 0.00 0.10 18.19
N LEU A 217 -0.19 -0.88 17.30
CA LEU A 217 0.28 -0.77 15.92
C LEU A 217 -0.30 0.46 15.22
N ARG A 218 -1.58 0.79 15.46
CA ARG A 218 -2.20 1.98 14.88
C ARG A 218 -1.52 3.27 15.34
N SER A 219 -1.19 3.38 16.63
CA SER A 219 -0.48 4.56 17.14
C SER A 219 0.91 4.72 16.50
N TRP A 220 1.62 3.63 16.23
CA TRP A 220 2.90 3.67 15.49
C TRP A 220 2.69 4.07 14.03
N ALA A 221 1.73 3.45 13.35
CA ALA A 221 1.45 3.74 11.94
C ALA A 221 1.09 5.19 11.66
N ASN A 222 0.45 5.86 12.64
CA ASN A 222 0.05 7.27 12.57
C ASN A 222 1.12 8.25 13.10
N ALA A 223 2.28 7.74 13.53
CA ALA A 223 3.33 8.51 14.19
C ALA A 223 2.85 9.28 15.46
N GLU A 224 1.78 8.79 16.11
CA GLU A 224 1.32 9.29 17.41
C GLU A 224 2.28 8.88 18.53
N ARG A 225 2.99 7.78 18.31
CA ARG A 225 3.98 7.20 19.21
C ARG A 225 5.09 6.54 18.41
N HIS A 226 6.33 6.74 18.85
CA HIS A 226 7.49 6.05 18.29
C HIS A 226 7.84 4.85 19.16
N PRO A 227 7.86 3.61 18.61
CA PRO A 227 8.23 2.41 19.38
C PRO A 227 9.73 2.37 19.65
N ASP A 228 10.11 1.84 20.80
CA ASP A 228 11.49 1.45 21.06
C ASP A 228 11.82 0.05 20.49
N ARG A 229 13.10 -0.34 20.60
CA ARG A 229 13.59 -1.63 20.07
C ARG A 229 12.90 -2.84 20.70
N ASP A 230 12.66 -2.79 22.01
CA ASP A 230 12.06 -3.90 22.74
C ASP A 230 10.58 -4.09 22.38
N GLU A 231 9.88 -2.99 22.17
CA GLU A 231 8.48 -2.99 21.72
C GLU A 231 8.35 -3.56 20.31
N VAL A 232 9.24 -3.15 19.39
CA VAL A 232 9.29 -3.71 18.05
C VAL A 232 9.63 -5.20 18.10
N GLY A 233 10.61 -5.59 18.94
CA GLY A 233 10.98 -6.99 19.15
C GLY A 233 9.80 -7.83 19.61
N ARG A 234 9.04 -7.38 20.61
CA ARG A 234 7.81 -8.06 21.07
C ARG A 234 6.75 -8.17 19.99
N ALA A 235 6.53 -7.11 19.20
CA ALA A 235 5.54 -7.15 18.13
C ALA A 235 5.91 -8.13 17.00
N LEU A 236 7.21 -8.32 16.74
CA LEU A 236 7.74 -9.22 15.71
C LEU A 236 8.03 -10.64 16.22
N ALA A 237 7.94 -10.93 17.53
CA ALA A 237 8.16 -12.25 18.12
C ALA A 237 7.20 -13.30 17.50
N ASP A 238 7.46 -14.60 17.76
CA ASP A 238 6.64 -15.69 17.22
C ASP A 238 5.20 -15.69 17.74
N ASP A 239 4.98 -15.17 18.95
CA ASP A 239 3.68 -14.91 19.57
C ASP A 239 3.26 -13.44 19.48
N GLY A 240 4.05 -12.60 18.80
CA GLY A 240 3.78 -11.17 18.65
C GLY A 240 2.66 -10.89 17.66
N ILE A 241 2.08 -9.70 17.79
CA ILE A 241 0.90 -9.30 17.00
C ILE A 241 1.10 -9.43 15.49
N VAL A 242 2.30 -9.14 14.97
CA VAL A 242 2.57 -9.24 13.53
C VAL A 242 2.53 -10.71 13.09
N ALA A 243 3.11 -11.64 13.85
CA ALA A 243 3.09 -13.07 13.54
C ALA A 243 1.67 -13.64 13.66
N VAL A 244 0.89 -13.21 14.63
CA VAL A 244 -0.53 -13.58 14.76
C VAL A 244 -1.32 -13.13 13.53
N ILE A 245 -1.13 -11.90 13.06
CA ILE A 245 -1.82 -11.42 11.85
C ILE A 245 -1.35 -12.18 10.60
N VAL A 246 -0.05 -12.52 10.49
CA VAL A 246 0.44 -13.39 9.40
C VAL A 246 -0.31 -14.72 9.36
N GLU A 247 -0.47 -15.37 10.52
CA GLU A 247 -1.20 -16.64 10.64
C GLU A 247 -2.68 -16.51 10.24
N ARG A 248 -3.37 -15.45 10.72
CA ARG A 248 -4.76 -15.18 10.35
C ARG A 248 -4.92 -14.92 8.86
N PHE A 249 -3.98 -14.14 8.30
CA PHE A 249 -3.98 -13.82 6.88
C PHE A 249 -3.75 -15.06 6.02
N ASP A 250 -2.79 -15.92 6.39
CA ASP A 250 -2.53 -17.17 5.68
C ASP A 250 -3.75 -18.10 5.69
N ARG A 251 -4.41 -18.24 6.83
CA ARG A 251 -5.58 -19.12 7.02
C ARG A 251 -6.79 -18.64 6.17
N LEU A 252 -7.07 -17.34 6.15
CA LEU A 252 -8.28 -16.81 5.50
C LEU A 252 -8.07 -16.50 4.01
N ILE A 253 -6.88 -16.00 3.65
CA ILE A 253 -6.59 -15.41 2.34
C ILE A 253 -5.48 -16.18 1.61
N GLY A 254 -4.47 -16.62 2.35
CA GLY A 254 -3.26 -17.26 1.86
C GLY A 254 -2.11 -16.29 1.63
N LEU A 255 -0.91 -16.72 1.94
CA LEU A 255 0.33 -15.98 1.66
C LEU A 255 0.84 -16.30 0.24
N TRP A 256 1.80 -15.50 -0.22
CA TRP A 256 2.56 -15.84 -1.40
C TRP A 256 3.48 -17.03 -1.12
N ALA A 257 3.59 -17.95 -2.07
CA ALA A 257 4.53 -19.06 -1.99
C ALA A 257 5.97 -18.52 -1.99
N ASP A 258 6.82 -19.07 -1.12
CA ASP A 258 8.24 -18.72 -1.15
C ASP A 258 8.87 -19.23 -2.46
N VAL A 259 9.37 -18.32 -3.27
CA VAL A 259 10.03 -18.61 -4.56
C VAL A 259 11.20 -19.61 -4.38
N ARG A 260 11.81 -19.70 -3.18
CA ARG A 260 12.91 -20.62 -2.88
C ARG A 260 12.51 -22.10 -2.81
N GLN A 261 11.22 -22.43 -2.62
CA GLN A 261 10.78 -23.85 -2.58
C GLN A 261 10.62 -24.49 -3.96
N HIS A 262 10.51 -23.68 -5.03
CA HIS A 262 10.37 -24.23 -6.39
C HIS A 262 11.72 -24.64 -7.01
N VAL A 263 12.81 -24.01 -6.64
CA VAL A 263 14.16 -24.38 -7.13
C VAL A 263 14.61 -25.72 -6.53
N ALA A 264 14.25 -26.00 -5.27
CA ALA A 264 14.63 -27.26 -4.63
C ALA A 264 13.83 -28.49 -5.15
N ARG A 265 12.62 -28.31 -5.64
CA ARG A 265 11.81 -29.39 -6.23
C ARG A 265 12.13 -29.68 -7.69
N GLY A 266 12.67 -28.71 -8.43
CA GLY A 266 13.06 -28.86 -9.84
C GLY A 266 14.43 -29.53 -10.04
N MET A 267 15.25 -29.68 -8.99
CA MET A 267 16.56 -30.34 -9.04
C MET A 267 16.54 -31.78 -8.55
N ALA A 268 15.39 -32.30 -8.18
CA ALA A 268 15.21 -33.69 -7.68
C ALA A 268 14.34 -34.56 -8.64
N SER A 269 14.31 -34.20 -9.95
CA SER A 269 13.64 -35.01 -10.99
C SER A 269 14.62 -35.42 -12.04
#